data_29a45a3e3d6f1029b9f000c6365ebe5c
#
_entry.id   29a45a3e3d6f1029b9f000c6365ebe5c
#
_cell.length_a   1.000
_cell.length_b   1.000
_cell.length_c   1.000
_cell.angle_alpha   90.00
_cell.angle_beta   90.00
_cell.angle_gamma   90.00
#
_symmetry.space_group_name_H-M   'P 1'
#
loop_
_entity.id
_entity.type
_entity.pdbx_description
1 polymer ?
#
loop_
_entity_poly.entity_id
_entity_poly.type
_entity_poly.pdbx_seq_one_letter_code
_entity_poly.pdbx_strand_id
1 'polypeptide(L)'
;MALQAIELRAELDDQATYDAFFRELGANFAAEFHRYFYCEREAFRGAQPEVWETLSVPFAGLIEILKARSGDVNLAVATAKDGSSVATLLANYGIASLFAEGAVVDKEAGRSKRAHLRTLAERFDVAFDEITFIDDKANHLMETQQLGVRCLLAQWGYNGEREHVVARENGIGVISLDALEPYL
;
A
#
# COMPACT_ATOMS: atom_id res chain seq x y z
N MET A 1 12.49 9.55 11.61
CA MET A 1 13.34 8.33 11.66
C MET A 1 14.68 8.55 10.97
N ALA A 2 14.75 8.71 9.63
CA ALA A 2 16.05 8.89 8.95
C ALA A 2 16.86 10.09 9.46
N LEU A 3 16.24 11.25 9.61
CA LEU A 3 16.91 12.44 10.17
C LEU A 3 17.42 12.20 11.61
N GLN A 4 16.65 11.52 12.43
CA GLN A 4 17.04 11.21 13.81
C GLN A 4 18.16 10.19 13.88
N ALA A 5 18.17 9.19 12.98
CA ALA A 5 19.30 8.28 12.83
C ALA A 5 20.57 9.04 12.44
N ILE A 6 20.48 10.00 11.54
CA ILE A 6 21.60 10.86 11.13
C ILE A 6 22.08 11.71 12.33
N GLU A 7 21.18 12.36 13.08
CA GLU A 7 21.52 13.14 14.24
C GLU A 7 22.20 12.32 15.33
N LEU A 8 21.71 11.10 15.57
CA LEU A 8 22.27 10.19 16.55
C LEU A 8 23.43 9.32 16.02
N ARG A 9 23.82 9.52 14.75
CA ARG A 9 24.86 8.75 14.06
C ARG A 9 24.61 7.23 14.10
N ALA A 10 23.35 6.83 14.08
CA ALA A 10 22.97 5.42 14.06
C ALA A 10 23.18 4.83 12.67
N GLU A 11 23.88 3.71 12.61
CA GLU A 11 24.00 2.91 11.39
C GLU A 11 22.79 1.97 11.29
N LEU A 12 22.01 2.10 10.23
CA LEU A 12 20.79 1.32 10.00
C LEU A 12 20.99 0.46 8.74
N ASP A 13 21.85 -0.55 8.86
CA ASP A 13 22.31 -1.36 7.73
C ASP A 13 21.30 -2.46 7.36
N ASP A 14 20.47 -2.87 8.32
CA ASP A 14 19.50 -3.94 8.14
C ASP A 14 18.22 -3.71 8.97
N GLN A 15 17.26 -4.62 8.84
CA GLN A 15 16.00 -4.54 9.58
C GLN A 15 16.19 -4.68 11.10
N ALA A 16 17.16 -5.46 11.54
CA ALA A 16 17.40 -5.70 12.98
C ALA A 16 17.93 -4.43 13.66
N THR A 17 18.90 -3.74 13.04
CA THR A 17 19.43 -2.46 13.51
C THR A 17 18.36 -1.37 13.49
N TYR A 18 17.51 -1.35 12.45
CA TYR A 18 16.35 -0.45 12.38
C TYR A 18 15.36 -0.71 13.52
N ASP A 19 14.99 -1.95 13.79
CA ASP A 19 14.02 -2.32 14.81
C ASP A 19 14.57 -2.04 16.21
N ALA A 20 15.87 -2.24 16.43
CA ALA A 20 16.55 -1.88 17.68
C ALA A 20 16.50 -0.36 17.89
N PHE A 21 16.91 0.41 16.91
CA PHE A 21 16.88 1.87 16.97
C PHE A 21 15.46 2.41 17.19
N PHE A 22 14.47 1.85 16.48
CA PHE A 22 13.07 2.25 16.66
C PHE A 22 12.57 2.01 18.10
N ARG A 23 12.97 0.90 18.72
CA ARG A 23 12.62 0.61 20.13
C ARG A 23 13.27 1.59 21.12
N GLU A 24 14.51 2.02 20.85
CA GLU A 24 15.23 3.00 21.69
C GLU A 24 14.55 4.38 21.68
N LEU A 25 13.88 4.76 20.58
CA LEU A 25 13.13 6.01 20.49
C LEU A 25 11.89 6.03 21.41
N GLY A 26 11.46 4.89 21.91
CA GLY A 26 10.36 4.74 22.85
C GLY A 26 8.97 4.83 22.24
N ALA A 27 7.98 4.33 22.99
CA ALA A 27 6.60 4.19 22.49
C ALA A 27 5.93 5.51 22.10
N ASN A 28 6.27 6.60 22.76
CA ASN A 28 5.67 7.91 22.49
C ASN A 28 6.16 8.52 21.16
N PHE A 29 7.40 8.20 20.74
CA PHE A 29 7.98 8.74 19.51
C PHE A 29 7.13 8.45 18.27
N ALA A 30 6.67 7.21 18.11
CA ALA A 30 5.85 6.83 16.96
C ALA A 30 4.52 7.61 16.90
N ALA A 31 3.87 7.82 18.06
CA ALA A 31 2.63 8.56 18.15
C ALA A 31 2.84 10.06 17.86
N GLU A 32 3.89 10.66 18.42
CA GLU A 32 4.24 12.06 18.17
C GLU A 32 4.64 12.28 16.71
N PHE A 33 5.50 11.42 16.16
CA PHE A 33 5.88 11.46 14.74
C PHE A 33 4.66 11.37 13.85
N HIS A 34 3.75 10.41 14.11
CA HIS A 34 2.52 10.26 13.36
C HIS A 34 1.67 11.53 13.38
N ARG A 35 1.47 12.14 14.58
CA ARG A 35 0.70 13.37 14.74
C ARG A 35 1.31 14.52 13.95
N TYR A 36 2.62 14.76 14.09
CA TYR A 36 3.32 15.84 13.38
C TYR A 36 3.32 15.59 11.86
N PHE A 37 3.62 14.38 11.43
CA PHE A 37 3.64 14.02 10.00
C PHE A 37 2.30 14.32 9.32
N TYR A 38 1.19 13.92 9.94
CA TYR A 38 -0.13 14.17 9.34
C TYR A 38 -0.52 15.64 9.43
N CYS A 39 -0.17 16.35 10.49
CA CYS A 39 -0.39 17.79 10.61
C CYS A 39 0.33 18.56 9.48
N GLU A 40 1.62 18.32 9.32
CA GLU A 40 2.44 18.96 8.27
C GLU A 40 1.98 18.58 6.87
N ARG A 41 1.60 17.31 6.68
CA ARG A 41 1.07 16.81 5.42
C ARG A 41 -0.23 17.53 5.02
N GLU A 42 -1.17 17.70 5.93
CA GLU A 42 -2.42 18.40 5.67
C GLU A 42 -2.19 19.90 5.45
N ALA A 43 -1.31 20.52 6.24
CA ALA A 43 -0.93 21.91 6.05
C ALA A 43 -0.30 22.13 4.66
N PHE A 44 0.60 21.24 4.23
CA PHE A 44 1.22 21.32 2.91
C PHE A 44 0.19 21.11 1.79
N ARG A 45 -0.70 20.11 1.91
CA ARG A 45 -1.79 19.89 0.95
C ARG A 45 -2.69 21.10 0.80
N GLY A 46 -3.02 21.77 1.90
CA GLY A 46 -3.84 22.98 1.89
C GLY A 46 -3.12 24.21 1.32
N ALA A 47 -1.83 24.35 1.60
CA ALA A 47 -1.04 25.51 1.17
C ALA A 47 -0.57 25.42 -0.29
N GLN A 48 -0.29 24.21 -0.78
CA GLN A 48 0.28 23.97 -2.11
C GLN A 48 -0.37 22.75 -2.80
N PRO A 49 -1.67 22.79 -3.09
CA PRO A 49 -2.40 21.64 -3.64
C PRO A 49 -1.83 21.15 -4.97
N GLU A 50 -1.45 22.05 -5.86
CA GLU A 50 -0.88 21.69 -7.18
C GLU A 50 0.45 20.94 -7.03
N VAL A 51 1.31 21.38 -6.09
CA VAL A 51 2.57 20.69 -5.80
C VAL A 51 2.31 19.33 -5.14
N TRP A 52 1.36 19.29 -4.20
CA TRP A 52 0.94 18.05 -3.55
C TRP A 52 0.52 16.97 -4.55
N GLU A 53 -0.26 17.33 -5.56
CA GLU A 53 -0.73 16.42 -6.60
C GLU A 53 0.42 15.84 -7.42
N THR A 54 1.48 16.60 -7.65
CA THR A 54 2.66 16.13 -8.40
C THR A 54 3.58 15.18 -7.61
N LEU A 55 3.44 15.09 -6.29
CA LEU A 55 4.29 14.22 -5.45
C LEU A 55 3.91 12.73 -5.55
N SER A 56 2.72 12.42 -6.04
CA SER A 56 2.26 11.06 -6.20
C SER A 56 1.95 10.81 -7.68
N VAL A 57 2.90 10.22 -8.38
CA VAL A 57 2.76 9.85 -9.80
C VAL A 57 2.46 8.35 -9.89
N PRO A 58 1.50 7.92 -10.72
CA PRO A 58 1.28 6.51 -10.93
C PRO A 58 2.47 5.89 -11.68
N PHE A 59 2.71 4.60 -11.46
CA PHE A 59 3.68 3.87 -12.27
C PHE A 59 3.27 3.87 -13.74
N ALA A 60 4.23 4.15 -14.63
CA ALA A 60 3.98 4.19 -16.06
C ALA A 60 3.38 2.87 -16.54
N GLY A 61 2.27 2.94 -17.29
CA GLY A 61 1.55 1.77 -17.80
C GLY A 61 0.49 1.18 -16.85
N LEU A 62 0.57 1.43 -15.53
CA LEU A 62 -0.40 0.85 -14.59
C LEU A 62 -1.83 1.33 -14.87
N ILE A 63 -1.99 2.61 -15.16
CA ILE A 63 -3.32 3.21 -15.41
C ILE A 63 -3.97 2.59 -16.64
N GLU A 64 -3.20 2.35 -17.70
CA GLU A 64 -3.66 1.73 -18.94
C GLU A 64 -4.11 0.28 -18.71
N ILE A 65 -3.35 -0.49 -17.93
CA ILE A 65 -3.70 -1.86 -17.56
C ILE A 65 -5.00 -1.88 -16.75
N LEU A 66 -5.14 -1.02 -15.74
CA LEU A 66 -6.36 -0.94 -14.94
C LEU A 66 -7.58 -0.56 -15.77
N LYS A 67 -7.45 0.40 -16.70
CA LYS A 67 -8.52 0.78 -17.63
C LYS A 67 -8.91 -0.38 -18.57
N ALA A 68 -7.94 -1.09 -19.09
CA ALA A 68 -8.19 -2.23 -19.99
C ALA A 68 -8.96 -3.36 -19.31
N ARG A 69 -8.69 -3.59 -18.00
CA ARG A 69 -9.27 -4.72 -17.24
C ARG A 69 -10.50 -4.37 -16.40
N SER A 70 -10.84 -3.09 -16.28
CA SER A 70 -11.93 -2.64 -15.39
C SER A 70 -13.34 -3.16 -15.76
N GLY A 71 -13.53 -3.66 -16.97
CA GLY A 71 -14.77 -4.30 -17.39
C GLY A 71 -14.87 -5.79 -17.03
N ASP A 72 -13.75 -6.41 -16.71
CA ASP A 72 -13.64 -7.85 -16.45
C ASP A 72 -13.57 -8.18 -14.96
N VAL A 73 -13.08 -7.22 -14.14
CA VAL A 73 -12.86 -7.42 -12.71
C VAL A 73 -13.35 -6.23 -11.87
N ASN A 74 -13.68 -6.49 -10.61
CA ASN A 74 -13.93 -5.45 -9.64
C ASN A 74 -12.60 -4.94 -9.06
N LEU A 75 -12.25 -3.71 -9.34
CA LEU A 75 -11.06 -3.06 -8.78
C LEU A 75 -11.34 -2.53 -7.38
N ALA A 76 -10.43 -2.78 -6.44
CA ALA A 76 -10.54 -2.29 -5.07
C ALA A 76 -9.20 -1.78 -4.52
N VAL A 77 -9.25 -0.92 -3.51
CA VAL A 77 -8.08 -0.39 -2.80
C VAL A 77 -8.14 -0.75 -1.32
N ALA A 78 -7.12 -1.45 -0.84
CA ALA A 78 -6.90 -1.74 0.58
C ALA A 78 -5.67 -0.96 1.08
N THR A 79 -5.85 0.15 1.80
CA THR A 79 -4.75 1.06 2.12
C THR A 79 -4.75 1.56 3.56
N ALA A 80 -3.56 1.89 4.09
CA ALA A 80 -3.40 2.65 5.33
C ALA A 80 -3.38 4.17 5.10
N LYS A 81 -3.58 4.63 3.86
CA LYS A 81 -3.75 6.05 3.52
C LYS A 81 -5.19 6.48 3.86
N ASP A 82 -5.40 7.76 4.13
CA ASP A 82 -6.73 8.32 4.33
C ASP A 82 -7.55 8.33 3.03
N GLY A 83 -8.85 8.09 3.14
CA GLY A 83 -9.75 7.95 1.99
C GLY A 83 -9.86 9.22 1.15
N SER A 84 -9.76 10.42 1.77
CA SER A 84 -9.78 11.69 1.03
C SER A 84 -8.59 11.84 0.09
N SER A 85 -7.39 11.44 0.57
CA SER A 85 -6.20 11.43 -0.29
C SER A 85 -6.30 10.39 -1.41
N VAL A 86 -6.87 9.21 -1.13
CA VAL A 86 -7.09 8.19 -2.16
C VAL A 86 -8.06 8.72 -3.22
N ALA A 87 -9.19 9.29 -2.81
CA ALA A 87 -10.17 9.85 -3.74
C ALA A 87 -9.55 10.93 -4.66
N THR A 88 -8.76 11.85 -4.08
CA THR A 88 -8.03 12.86 -4.85
C THR A 88 -7.09 12.22 -5.87
N LEU A 89 -6.29 11.23 -5.46
CA LEU A 89 -5.35 10.56 -6.37
C LEU A 89 -6.07 9.82 -7.50
N LEU A 90 -7.13 9.06 -7.20
CA LEU A 90 -7.90 8.35 -8.22
C LEU A 90 -8.55 9.31 -9.23
N ALA A 91 -9.02 10.48 -8.75
CA ALA A 91 -9.56 11.53 -9.63
C ALA A 91 -8.46 12.12 -10.52
N ASN A 92 -7.30 12.47 -9.96
CA ASN A 92 -6.17 13.04 -10.70
C ASN A 92 -5.61 12.07 -11.75
N TYR A 93 -5.64 10.76 -11.47
CA TYR A 93 -5.24 9.73 -12.43
C TYR A 93 -6.32 9.42 -13.48
N GLY A 94 -7.52 10.01 -13.35
CA GLY A 94 -8.64 9.79 -14.27
C GLY A 94 -9.18 8.36 -14.24
N ILE A 95 -9.13 7.71 -13.07
CA ILE A 95 -9.58 6.33 -12.86
C ILE A 95 -10.59 6.17 -11.71
N ALA A 96 -11.07 7.25 -11.12
CA ALA A 96 -12.02 7.16 -10.01
C ALA A 96 -13.29 6.35 -10.37
N SER A 97 -13.77 6.48 -11.62
CA SER A 97 -14.93 5.76 -12.11
C SER A 97 -14.76 4.26 -12.32
N LEU A 98 -13.52 3.74 -12.23
CA LEU A 98 -13.23 2.31 -12.32
C LEU A 98 -13.50 1.58 -11.01
N PHE A 99 -13.68 2.31 -9.91
CA PHE A 99 -13.90 1.77 -8.57
C PHE A 99 -15.35 1.95 -8.17
N ALA A 100 -16.03 0.84 -7.90
CA ALA A 100 -17.40 0.88 -7.42
C ALA A 100 -17.51 1.54 -6.04
N GLU A 101 -18.72 1.91 -5.64
CA GLU A 101 -18.98 2.39 -4.28
C GLU A 101 -18.55 1.33 -3.26
N GLY A 102 -17.81 1.76 -2.24
CA GLY A 102 -17.27 0.85 -1.22
C GLY A 102 -16.01 0.09 -1.61
N ALA A 103 -15.47 0.27 -2.82
CA ALA A 103 -14.25 -0.39 -3.27
C ALA A 103 -12.97 0.14 -2.60
N VAL A 104 -13.03 1.26 -1.91
CA VAL A 104 -11.89 1.80 -1.15
C VAL A 104 -12.08 1.49 0.33
N VAL A 105 -11.12 0.74 0.91
CA VAL A 105 -11.02 0.48 2.35
C VAL A 105 -9.72 1.12 2.83
N ASP A 106 -9.86 2.14 3.66
CA ASP A 106 -8.80 3.03 4.10
C ASP A 106 -8.41 2.83 5.58
N LYS A 107 -7.60 3.73 6.12
CA LYS A 107 -7.11 3.68 7.51
C LYS A 107 -8.21 3.70 8.57
N GLU A 108 -9.40 4.21 8.26
CA GLU A 108 -10.52 4.27 9.22
C GLU A 108 -11.10 2.88 9.50
N ALA A 109 -10.96 1.94 8.56
CA ALA A 109 -11.27 0.52 8.76
C ALA A 109 -10.15 -0.25 9.50
N GLY A 110 -9.10 0.46 9.97
CA GLY A 110 -7.95 -0.12 10.64
C GLY A 110 -6.71 -0.17 9.75
N ARG A 111 -5.64 -0.82 10.26
CA ARG A 111 -4.36 -0.92 9.54
C ARG A 111 -4.09 -2.31 8.99
N SER A 112 -4.82 -3.33 9.44
CA SER A 112 -4.62 -4.71 9.04
C SER A 112 -5.15 -4.95 7.63
N LYS A 113 -4.31 -5.40 6.74
CA LYS A 113 -4.72 -5.82 5.38
C LYS A 113 -5.72 -6.97 5.40
N ARG A 114 -5.62 -7.86 6.40
CA ARG A 114 -6.62 -8.92 6.60
C ARG A 114 -8.02 -8.35 6.88
N ALA A 115 -8.10 -7.32 7.72
CA ALA A 115 -9.38 -6.65 8.00
C ALA A 115 -9.94 -5.97 6.74
N HIS A 116 -9.08 -5.28 5.98
CA HIS A 116 -9.48 -4.64 4.73
C HIS A 116 -10.02 -5.66 3.72
N LEU A 117 -9.33 -6.80 3.52
CA LEU A 117 -9.77 -7.83 2.57
C LEU A 117 -11.06 -8.51 3.01
N ARG A 118 -11.28 -8.72 4.32
CA ARG A 118 -12.57 -9.20 4.82
C ARG A 118 -13.72 -8.23 4.52
N THR A 119 -13.48 -6.94 4.78
CA THR A 119 -14.47 -5.90 4.46
C THR A 119 -14.79 -5.86 2.96
N LEU A 120 -13.78 -6.00 2.09
CA LEU A 120 -13.98 -6.04 0.64
C LEU A 120 -14.73 -7.31 0.21
N ALA A 121 -14.35 -8.48 0.73
CA ALA A 121 -15.02 -9.75 0.45
C ALA A 121 -16.52 -9.68 0.82
N GLU A 122 -16.84 -9.14 2.00
CA GLU A 122 -18.23 -8.94 2.45
C GLU A 122 -18.99 -7.95 1.56
N ARG A 123 -18.36 -6.82 1.19
CA ARG A 123 -19.03 -5.78 0.37
C ARG A 123 -19.33 -6.21 -1.05
N PHE A 124 -18.45 -7.03 -1.63
CA PHE A 124 -18.60 -7.51 -3.00
C PHE A 124 -19.21 -8.91 -3.09
N ASP A 125 -19.53 -9.52 -1.94
CA ASP A 125 -20.08 -10.88 -1.84
C ASP A 125 -19.24 -11.90 -2.65
N VAL A 126 -17.92 -11.88 -2.42
CA VAL A 126 -16.95 -12.77 -3.08
C VAL A 126 -16.20 -13.64 -2.08
N ALA A 127 -15.83 -14.85 -2.50
CA ALA A 127 -14.98 -15.72 -1.71
C ALA A 127 -13.52 -15.26 -1.73
N PHE A 128 -12.72 -15.63 -0.72
CA PHE A 128 -11.33 -15.19 -0.65
C PHE A 128 -10.46 -15.72 -1.79
N ASP A 129 -10.75 -16.89 -2.31
CA ASP A 129 -10.04 -17.49 -3.45
C ASP A 129 -10.35 -16.82 -4.80
N GLU A 130 -11.39 -15.98 -4.85
CA GLU A 130 -11.71 -15.11 -5.99
C GLU A 130 -10.97 -13.77 -5.94
N ILE A 131 -10.26 -13.45 -4.81
CA ILE A 131 -9.53 -12.20 -4.63
C ILE A 131 -8.06 -12.37 -5.01
N THR A 132 -7.56 -11.52 -5.91
CA THR A 132 -6.14 -11.31 -6.12
C THR A 132 -5.71 -10.06 -5.36
N PHE A 133 -4.82 -10.23 -4.37
CA PHE A 133 -4.25 -9.14 -3.59
C PHE A 133 -2.81 -8.86 -4.01
N ILE A 134 -2.56 -7.63 -4.46
CA ILE A 134 -1.26 -7.18 -4.96
C ILE A 134 -0.77 -6.08 -4.02
N ASP A 135 0.40 -6.27 -3.43
CA ASP A 135 1.02 -5.31 -2.50
C ASP A 135 2.54 -5.33 -2.70
N ASP A 136 3.23 -4.27 -2.31
CA ASP A 136 4.70 -4.17 -2.37
C ASP A 136 5.40 -4.60 -1.07
N LYS A 137 4.64 -5.08 -0.08
CA LYS A 137 5.16 -5.52 1.22
C LYS A 137 4.94 -7.02 1.40
N ALA A 138 6.03 -7.80 1.42
CA ALA A 138 5.97 -9.24 1.60
C ALA A 138 5.24 -9.67 2.90
N ASN A 139 5.43 -8.93 4.00
CA ASN A 139 4.75 -9.21 5.27
C ASN A 139 3.22 -9.03 5.20
N HIS A 140 2.71 -8.05 4.43
CA HIS A 140 1.27 -7.90 4.20
C HIS A 140 0.70 -9.08 3.45
N LEU A 141 1.41 -9.56 2.43
CA LEU A 141 1.01 -10.69 1.61
C LEU A 141 1.02 -12.00 2.41
N MET A 142 2.07 -12.24 3.21
CA MET A 142 2.15 -13.40 4.12
C MET A 142 1.01 -13.42 5.15
N GLU A 143 0.64 -12.25 5.68
CA GLU A 143 -0.49 -12.12 6.61
C GLU A 143 -1.82 -12.44 5.91
N THR A 144 -2.04 -11.94 4.71
CA THR A 144 -3.30 -12.06 3.98
C THR A 144 -3.47 -13.40 3.26
N GLN A 145 -2.38 -14.04 2.84
CA GLN A 145 -2.39 -15.37 2.22
C GLN A 145 -3.14 -16.40 3.08
N GLN A 146 -3.07 -16.26 4.41
CA GLN A 146 -3.79 -17.13 5.34
C GLN A 146 -5.33 -17.06 5.22
N LEU A 147 -5.87 -16.07 4.51
CA LEU A 147 -7.31 -15.99 4.19
C LEU A 147 -7.69 -16.84 2.99
N GLY A 148 -6.74 -17.33 2.20
CA GLY A 148 -6.97 -18.05 0.96
C GLY A 148 -6.96 -17.17 -0.29
N VAL A 149 -6.63 -15.87 -0.15
CA VAL A 149 -6.50 -14.96 -1.30
C VAL A 149 -5.26 -15.27 -2.11
N ARG A 150 -5.30 -15.04 -3.43
CA ARG A 150 -4.11 -15.07 -4.27
C ARG A 150 -3.26 -13.84 -3.98
N CYS A 151 -2.03 -14.04 -3.50
CA CYS A 151 -1.10 -12.97 -3.15
C CYS A 151 0.00 -12.83 -4.19
N LEU A 152 0.27 -11.59 -4.62
CA LEU A 152 1.32 -11.26 -5.58
C LEU A 152 2.13 -10.07 -5.09
N LEU A 153 3.47 -10.19 -5.08
CA LEU A 153 4.38 -9.11 -4.75
C LEU A 153 4.64 -8.25 -6.00
N ALA A 154 4.27 -6.98 -5.91
CA ALA A 154 4.52 -5.98 -6.96
C ALA A 154 6.00 -5.59 -6.98
N GLN A 155 6.80 -6.16 -7.89
CA GLN A 155 8.24 -5.89 -8.01
C GLN A 155 8.56 -4.41 -8.25
N TRP A 156 7.64 -3.67 -8.87
CA TRP A 156 7.79 -2.24 -9.15
C TRP A 156 7.54 -1.33 -7.94
N GLY A 157 7.12 -1.88 -6.80
CA GLY A 157 6.84 -1.15 -5.58
C GLY A 157 8.08 -0.88 -4.73
N TYR A 158 7.87 -0.50 -3.48
CA TYR A 158 8.93 -0.17 -2.53
C TYR A 158 9.46 -1.43 -1.83
N ASN A 159 10.21 -2.23 -2.58
CA ASN A 159 10.83 -3.48 -2.11
C ASN A 159 12.16 -3.74 -2.86
N GLY A 160 12.85 -4.80 -2.49
CA GLY A 160 14.12 -5.21 -3.09
C GLY A 160 14.28 -6.73 -3.09
N GLU A 161 15.47 -7.21 -3.46
CA GLU A 161 15.73 -8.65 -3.62
C GLU A 161 15.46 -9.45 -2.33
N ARG A 162 15.68 -8.86 -1.16
CA ARG A 162 15.37 -9.49 0.13
C ARG A 162 13.89 -9.85 0.23
N GLU A 163 13.00 -8.90 -0.08
CA GLU A 163 11.55 -9.10 -0.08
C GLU A 163 11.11 -10.08 -1.17
N HIS A 164 11.78 -10.07 -2.33
CA HIS A 164 11.53 -11.03 -3.40
C HIS A 164 11.86 -12.46 -2.99
N VAL A 165 12.99 -12.67 -2.29
CA VAL A 165 13.36 -13.97 -1.74
C VAL A 165 12.35 -14.43 -0.71
N VAL A 166 12.00 -13.58 0.26
CA VAL A 166 10.99 -13.90 1.28
C VAL A 166 9.64 -14.26 0.65
N ALA A 167 9.19 -13.53 -0.35
CA ALA A 167 7.94 -13.81 -1.04
C ALA A 167 7.98 -15.21 -1.71
N ARG A 168 9.04 -15.51 -2.47
CA ARG A 168 9.21 -16.80 -3.16
C ARG A 168 9.27 -17.98 -2.17
N GLU A 169 10.01 -17.85 -1.06
CA GLU A 169 10.10 -18.86 0.00
C GLU A 169 8.75 -19.16 0.67
N ASN A 170 7.82 -18.20 0.66
CA ASN A 170 6.47 -18.36 1.17
C ASN A 170 5.44 -18.68 0.07
N GLY A 171 5.87 -19.03 -1.15
CA GLY A 171 4.97 -19.38 -2.24
C GLY A 171 4.20 -18.21 -2.84
N ILE A 172 4.64 -16.98 -2.59
CA ILE A 172 4.03 -15.75 -3.13
C ILE A 172 4.72 -15.39 -4.45
N GLY A 173 3.92 -15.22 -5.52
CA GLY A 173 4.43 -14.82 -6.83
C GLY A 173 5.01 -13.40 -6.80
N VAL A 174 6.20 -13.22 -7.38
CA VAL A 174 6.80 -11.90 -7.60
C VAL A 174 6.57 -11.54 -9.06
N ILE A 175 5.87 -10.47 -9.33
CA ILE A 175 5.47 -10.07 -10.68
C ILE A 175 6.04 -8.69 -11.05
N SER A 176 6.45 -8.54 -12.32
CA SER A 176 6.73 -7.24 -12.92
C SER A 176 5.44 -6.55 -13.34
N LEU A 177 5.47 -5.25 -13.55
CA LEU A 177 4.31 -4.50 -14.03
C LEU A 177 3.82 -5.00 -15.39
N ASP A 178 4.75 -5.34 -16.28
CA ASP A 178 4.42 -5.87 -17.62
C ASP A 178 3.73 -7.24 -17.58
N ALA A 179 3.88 -7.97 -16.48
CA ALA A 179 3.25 -9.27 -16.26
C ALA A 179 1.94 -9.19 -15.46
N LEU A 180 1.45 -7.99 -15.14
CA LEU A 180 0.28 -7.79 -14.27
C LEU A 180 -1.03 -8.20 -14.93
N GLU A 181 -1.22 -7.87 -16.20
CA GLU A 181 -2.51 -7.97 -16.89
C GLU A 181 -3.21 -9.33 -16.77
N PRO A 182 -2.52 -10.49 -16.89
CA PRO A 182 -3.16 -11.81 -16.76
C PRO A 182 -3.69 -12.14 -15.36
N TYR A 183 -3.38 -11.33 -14.36
CA TYR A 183 -3.80 -11.54 -12.97
C TYR A 183 -5.01 -10.66 -12.55
N LEU A 184 -5.45 -9.82 -13.47
CA LEU A 184 -6.63 -8.96 -13.31
C LEU A 184 -7.83 -9.46 -14.09
#